data_07edcd1ace6ac30f094c10d94a94db8d
#
_entry.id   07edcd1ace6ac30f094c10d94a94db8d
#
_cell.length_a   1.000
_cell.length_b   1.000
_cell.length_c   1.000
_cell.angle_alpha   90.00
_cell.angle_beta   90.00
_cell.angle_gamma   90.00
#
_symmetry.space_group_name_H-M   'P 1'
#
loop_
_entity.id
_entity.type
_entity.pdbx_description
1 polymer ?
#
loop_
_entity_poly.entity_id
_entity_poly.type
_entity_poly.pdbx_seq_one_letter_code
_entity_poly.pdbx_strand_id
1 'polypeptide(L)'
;MTTRSLTGTTALAKLALRRDRIMLPVWIYVIVLGVAANAYAFVKLYKTASSRAALVASAQGNPALLFLYGRLNGTSAGALAAWRYGVWGGLFAALMSVFIVIRHSRADEEAGRLELIGSARVGRRAPLASAIGVAALANVVIAAVLCVVLPLLGLPAAGSVALSLAIGTCGLAFTGIAAVTAQLASGARAARGLAFGVLGVAFLARAVGDSAGAGGPAWLTWVLPLGWTEEIRPFAGERWWVLALPLALSAAGVGLAFALAAHRDYGAGLLPDRPGRPFASRLLRGPFSLAWRLQWGTLAGWAAGYAILFAVCGAAGKGIGQLVGSSGALEKEFTRLGGQAAIVNAYLASLMLLAGLGAAGYAVSAALRLRAEETDGRADPVLAGAVGRVRWGLSHVVVAVAGTALLLAIAGVTTGLGYGLRAGGTGWWVSHMLGAGLAELPAALVIAGVAIAVFGLLPGVSAAVSWTAVGLAVALNIFGQVIQLSHWVLDISPFTHVPRLPGGTVSASPLLWLAALAVVLGGTGLAALRRRDIGSALSGFPALPVSRFSGGGRREDPLIGAAGALR
;
A
#
# COMPACT_ATOMS: atom_id res chain seq x y z
N MET A 1 18.86 23.98 -21.38
CA MET A 1 17.38 23.88 -21.15
C MET A 1 16.81 25.28 -21.32
N THR A 2 15.94 25.52 -22.31
CA THR A 2 15.32 26.83 -22.49
C THR A 2 14.27 27.04 -21.39
N THR A 3 14.30 28.22 -20.74
CA THR A 3 13.35 28.63 -19.67
C THR A 3 11.86 28.44 -20.09
N ARG A 4 11.57 28.52 -21.38
CA ARG A 4 10.24 28.31 -21.95
C ARG A 4 9.68 26.89 -21.72
N SER A 5 10.52 25.83 -21.61
CA SER A 5 10.06 24.45 -21.42
C SER A 5 9.56 24.14 -20.00
N LEU A 6 9.89 24.97 -19.02
CA LEU A 6 9.50 24.85 -17.61
C LEU A 6 8.48 25.92 -17.18
N THR A 7 7.99 26.75 -18.10
CA THR A 7 6.98 27.78 -17.79
C THR A 7 5.76 27.12 -17.16
N GLY A 8 5.24 27.67 -16.05
CA GLY A 8 4.06 27.16 -15.36
C GLY A 8 4.32 26.07 -14.30
N THR A 9 5.58 25.59 -14.12
CA THR A 9 5.91 24.57 -13.12
C THR A 9 5.43 24.93 -11.72
N THR A 10 5.65 26.17 -11.26
CA THR A 10 5.25 26.63 -9.92
C THR A 10 3.73 26.69 -9.75
N ALA A 11 3.00 27.06 -10.79
CA ALA A 11 1.52 27.06 -10.78
C ALA A 11 0.98 25.63 -10.67
N LEU A 12 1.56 24.70 -11.44
CA LEU A 12 1.20 23.28 -11.38
C LEU A 12 1.57 22.65 -10.03
N ALA A 13 2.72 22.98 -9.46
CA ALA A 13 3.12 22.51 -8.13
C ALA A 13 2.15 23.01 -7.04
N LYS A 14 1.75 24.30 -7.08
CA LYS A 14 0.71 24.84 -6.18
C LYS A 14 -0.63 24.11 -6.34
N LEU A 15 -1.03 23.79 -7.57
CA LEU A 15 -2.24 23.02 -7.83
C LEU A 15 -2.14 21.59 -7.27
N ALA A 16 -1.00 20.92 -7.48
CA ALA A 16 -0.75 19.59 -6.93
C ALA A 16 -0.80 19.58 -5.39
N LEU A 17 -0.16 20.55 -4.73
CA LEU A 17 -0.20 20.72 -3.28
C LEU A 17 -1.62 20.98 -2.76
N ARG A 18 -2.43 21.77 -3.47
CA ARG A 18 -3.84 21.99 -3.11
C ARG A 18 -4.67 20.71 -3.26
N ARG A 19 -4.43 19.92 -4.28
CA ARG A 19 -5.10 18.63 -4.50
C ARG A 19 -4.73 17.59 -3.43
N ASP A 20 -3.50 17.62 -2.98
CA ASP A 20 -2.94 16.68 -2.00
C ASP A 20 -2.91 17.25 -0.57
N ARG A 21 -3.67 18.33 -0.30
CA ARG A 21 -3.71 19.03 1.00
C ARG A 21 -4.02 18.15 2.21
N ILE A 22 -4.61 16.97 2.00
CA ILE A 22 -4.89 15.98 3.04
C ILE A 22 -3.91 14.81 2.92
N MET A 23 -3.74 14.27 1.72
CA MET A 23 -2.93 13.07 1.50
C MET A 23 -1.45 13.29 1.87
N LEU A 24 -0.90 14.41 1.48
CA LEU A 24 0.53 14.70 1.69
C LEU A 24 0.88 14.89 3.18
N PRO A 25 0.14 15.71 3.97
CA PRO A 25 0.35 15.77 5.42
C PRO A 25 0.14 14.43 6.12
N VAL A 26 -0.82 13.60 5.70
CA VAL A 26 -1.04 12.27 6.27
C VAL A 26 0.19 11.38 6.06
N TRP A 27 0.76 11.35 4.85
CA TRP A 27 1.99 10.59 4.58
C TRP A 27 3.16 11.07 5.45
N ILE A 28 3.40 12.39 5.51
CA ILE A 28 4.46 12.97 6.32
C ILE A 28 4.25 12.63 7.80
N TYR A 29 3.02 12.81 8.30
CA TYR A 29 2.68 12.51 9.69
C TYR A 29 2.90 11.03 10.04
N VAL A 30 2.44 10.10 9.20
CA VAL A 30 2.60 8.65 9.43
C VAL A 30 4.08 8.26 9.48
N ILE A 31 4.89 8.78 8.55
CA ILE A 31 6.33 8.48 8.51
C ILE A 31 7.04 9.07 9.74
N VAL A 32 6.81 10.35 10.01
CA VAL A 32 7.45 11.04 11.15
C VAL A 32 7.02 10.43 12.47
N LEU A 33 5.72 10.21 12.67
CA LEU A 33 5.20 9.59 13.89
C LEU A 33 5.76 8.18 14.09
N GLY A 34 5.82 7.36 13.03
CA GLY A 34 6.35 6.00 13.10
C GLY A 34 7.81 5.98 13.55
N VAL A 35 8.66 6.84 12.98
CA VAL A 35 10.07 6.97 13.39
C VAL A 35 10.18 7.51 14.80
N ALA A 36 9.47 8.59 15.13
CA ALA A 36 9.54 9.26 16.44
C ALA A 36 9.02 8.38 17.58
N ALA A 37 7.85 7.74 17.40
CA ALA A 37 7.28 6.84 18.40
C ALA A 37 8.20 5.65 18.69
N ASN A 38 8.81 5.10 17.64
CA ASN A 38 9.78 4.01 17.78
C ASN A 38 11.05 4.47 18.52
N ALA A 39 11.58 5.65 18.17
CA ALA A 39 12.73 6.24 18.86
C ALA A 39 12.43 6.47 20.35
N TYR A 40 11.27 7.07 20.65
CA TYR A 40 10.80 7.28 22.02
C TYR A 40 10.69 5.97 22.81
N ALA A 41 10.14 4.92 22.20
CA ALA A 41 10.00 3.62 22.82
C ALA A 41 11.37 3.04 23.22
N PHE A 42 12.38 3.09 22.34
CA PHE A 42 13.72 2.59 22.66
C PHE A 42 14.42 3.42 23.76
N VAL A 43 14.26 4.74 23.75
CA VAL A 43 14.82 5.61 24.81
C VAL A 43 14.18 5.30 26.16
N LYS A 44 12.88 5.02 26.21
CA LYS A 44 12.16 4.78 27.47
C LYS A 44 12.25 3.35 27.98
N LEU A 45 12.18 2.35 27.09
CA LEU A 45 12.13 0.93 27.48
C LEU A 45 13.53 0.34 27.73
N TYR A 46 14.54 0.75 26.98
CA TYR A 46 15.90 0.19 27.05
C TYR A 46 16.89 1.19 27.67
N LYS A 47 16.67 1.54 28.93
CA LYS A 47 17.48 2.55 29.64
C LYS A 47 18.90 2.09 29.94
N THR A 48 19.10 0.79 30.24
CA THR A 48 20.41 0.24 30.65
C THR A 48 21.19 -0.29 29.46
N ALA A 49 22.52 -0.21 29.52
CA ALA A 49 23.39 -0.79 28.51
C ALA A 49 23.25 -2.33 28.42
N SER A 50 23.00 -3.00 29.53
CA SER A 50 22.77 -4.45 29.59
C SER A 50 21.50 -4.87 28.86
N SER A 51 20.37 -4.15 29.05
CA SER A 51 19.14 -4.47 28.35
C SER A 51 19.26 -4.28 26.85
N ARG A 52 20.01 -3.26 26.40
CA ARG A 52 20.30 -3.04 24.98
C ARG A 52 21.21 -4.13 24.40
N ALA A 53 22.27 -4.52 25.14
CA ALA A 53 23.17 -5.58 24.69
C ALA A 53 22.47 -6.93 24.55
N ALA A 54 21.58 -7.28 25.48
CA ALA A 54 20.77 -8.50 25.41
C ALA A 54 19.87 -8.49 24.13
N LEU A 55 19.22 -7.38 23.82
CA LEU A 55 18.43 -7.24 22.59
C LEU A 55 19.30 -7.40 21.34
N VAL A 56 20.48 -6.77 21.31
CA VAL A 56 21.42 -6.87 20.18
C VAL A 56 21.85 -8.32 19.96
N ALA A 57 22.26 -9.02 21.01
CA ALA A 57 22.72 -10.41 20.93
C ALA A 57 21.61 -11.32 20.33
N SER A 58 20.36 -11.14 20.76
CA SER A 58 19.25 -11.94 20.27
C SER A 58 18.84 -11.59 18.83
N ALA A 59 18.91 -10.30 18.45
CA ALA A 59 18.56 -9.86 17.12
C ALA A 59 19.59 -10.29 16.07
N GLN A 60 20.89 -10.20 16.40
CA GLN A 60 21.98 -10.63 15.51
C GLN A 60 21.95 -12.14 15.22
N GLY A 61 21.52 -12.94 16.19
CA GLY A 61 21.36 -14.39 16.04
C GLY A 61 20.12 -14.83 15.26
N ASN A 62 19.23 -13.90 14.89
CA ASN A 62 17.96 -14.22 14.22
C ASN A 62 17.92 -13.71 12.77
N PRO A 63 18.16 -14.57 11.76
CA PRO A 63 18.14 -14.18 10.35
C PRO A 63 16.81 -13.54 9.90
N ALA A 64 15.67 -13.90 10.52
CA ALA A 64 14.38 -13.32 10.18
C ALA A 64 14.25 -11.86 10.65
N LEU A 65 14.84 -11.50 11.81
CA LEU A 65 14.91 -10.12 12.25
C LEU A 65 15.86 -9.30 11.37
N LEU A 66 16.98 -9.89 10.95
CA LEU A 66 17.90 -9.28 9.99
C LEU A 66 17.22 -9.08 8.64
N PHE A 67 16.42 -10.04 8.17
CA PHE A 67 15.64 -9.92 6.96
C PHE A 67 14.65 -8.75 7.02
N LEU A 68 13.92 -8.60 8.15
CA LEU A 68 12.89 -7.57 8.30
C LEU A 68 13.45 -6.16 8.53
N TYR A 69 14.47 -6.06 9.38
CA TYR A 69 14.93 -4.77 9.91
C TYR A 69 16.36 -4.41 9.49
N GLY A 70 17.11 -5.37 8.94
CA GLY A 70 18.49 -5.17 8.53
C GLY A 70 19.51 -5.44 9.61
N ARG A 71 20.77 -5.06 9.34
CA ARG A 71 21.89 -5.27 10.25
C ARG A 71 21.90 -4.26 11.39
N LEU A 72 22.23 -4.76 12.58
CA LEU A 72 22.41 -3.95 13.76
C LEU A 72 23.85 -3.41 13.78
N ASN A 73 24.02 -2.11 13.60
CA ASN A 73 25.33 -1.47 13.52
C ASN A 73 25.82 -0.87 14.86
N GLY A 74 24.97 -0.87 15.92
CA GLY A 74 25.35 -0.27 17.20
C GLY A 74 24.43 -0.69 18.35
N THR A 75 24.84 -0.37 19.58
CA THR A 75 24.12 -0.74 20.83
C THR A 75 23.44 0.45 21.51
N SER A 76 23.54 1.67 20.95
CA SER A 76 22.88 2.85 21.50
C SER A 76 21.36 2.81 21.26
N ALA A 77 20.58 3.52 22.06
CA ALA A 77 19.13 3.61 21.85
C ALA A 77 18.79 4.17 20.46
N GLY A 78 19.58 5.14 19.96
CA GLY A 78 19.43 5.67 18.61
C GLY A 78 19.74 4.64 17.53
N ALA A 79 20.81 3.83 17.70
CA ALA A 79 21.14 2.76 16.75
C ALA A 79 20.04 1.69 16.69
N LEU A 80 19.44 1.33 17.82
CA LEU A 80 18.31 0.40 17.88
C LEU A 80 17.06 0.98 17.21
N ALA A 81 16.78 2.28 17.39
CA ALA A 81 15.69 2.96 16.72
C ALA A 81 15.92 3.03 15.20
N ALA A 82 17.13 3.34 14.76
CA ALA A 82 17.50 3.34 13.35
C ALA A 82 17.39 1.95 12.72
N TRP A 83 17.85 0.90 13.42
CA TRP A 83 17.70 -0.49 12.99
C TRP A 83 16.24 -0.88 12.82
N ARG A 84 15.40 -0.57 13.79
CA ARG A 84 14.00 -0.99 13.77
C ARG A 84 13.17 -0.29 12.71
N TYR A 85 13.41 1.00 12.44
CA TYR A 85 12.54 1.80 11.59
C TYR A 85 13.24 2.53 10.43
N GLY A 86 14.56 2.48 10.32
CA GLY A 86 15.29 3.17 9.24
C GLY A 86 14.88 2.68 7.86
N VAL A 87 14.90 1.37 7.65
CA VAL A 87 14.46 0.72 6.40
C VAL A 87 12.98 0.96 6.12
N TRP A 88 12.13 0.81 7.11
CA TRP A 88 10.69 1.04 6.97
C TRP A 88 10.38 2.51 6.69
N GLY A 89 11.07 3.43 7.33
CA GLY A 89 10.98 4.86 7.04
C GLY A 89 11.35 5.16 5.59
N GLY A 90 12.47 4.60 5.10
CA GLY A 90 12.87 4.68 3.71
C GLY A 90 11.87 4.05 2.73
N LEU A 91 11.31 2.89 3.08
CA LEU A 91 10.27 2.20 2.30
C LEU A 91 9.01 3.07 2.16
N PHE A 92 8.52 3.64 3.27
CA PHE A 92 7.33 4.49 3.22
C PHE A 92 7.59 5.81 2.48
N ALA A 93 8.78 6.41 2.60
CA ALA A 93 9.18 7.59 1.83
C ALA A 93 9.25 7.28 0.33
N ALA A 94 9.75 6.08 -0.04
CA ALA A 94 9.76 5.59 -1.42
C ALA A 94 8.34 5.38 -1.96
N LEU A 95 7.46 4.73 -1.20
CA LEU A 95 6.04 4.54 -1.57
C LEU A 95 5.35 5.88 -1.80
N MET A 96 5.49 6.82 -0.86
CA MET A 96 4.94 8.17 -0.98
C MET A 96 5.43 8.85 -2.27
N SER A 97 6.73 8.79 -2.55
CA SER A 97 7.33 9.40 -3.74
C SER A 97 6.77 8.81 -5.03
N VAL A 98 6.65 7.49 -5.12
CA VAL A 98 6.04 6.79 -6.28
C VAL A 98 4.59 7.23 -6.48
N PHE A 99 3.80 7.30 -5.40
CA PHE A 99 2.40 7.74 -5.50
C PHE A 99 2.29 9.18 -5.99
N ILE A 100 3.07 10.11 -5.45
CA ILE A 100 3.02 11.53 -5.81
C ILE A 100 3.43 11.73 -7.27
N VAL A 101 4.59 11.19 -7.66
CA VAL A 101 5.13 11.40 -9.02
C VAL A 101 4.17 10.85 -10.07
N ILE A 102 3.70 9.62 -9.93
CA ILE A 102 2.84 9.00 -10.94
C ILE A 102 1.46 9.63 -10.96
N ARG A 103 0.93 10.06 -9.80
CA ARG A 103 -0.36 10.76 -9.71
C ARG A 103 -0.37 12.08 -10.47
N HIS A 104 0.68 12.91 -10.31
CA HIS A 104 0.76 14.24 -10.91
C HIS A 104 1.47 14.26 -12.26
N SER A 105 1.81 13.10 -12.81
CA SER A 105 2.36 12.96 -14.15
C SER A 105 1.49 12.03 -14.98
N ARG A 106 1.73 10.73 -14.91
CA ARG A 106 1.10 9.74 -15.79
C ARG A 106 -0.41 9.60 -15.57
N ALA A 107 -0.89 9.67 -14.32
CA ALA A 107 -2.32 9.58 -14.07
C ALA A 107 -3.10 10.83 -14.54
N ASP A 108 -2.49 12.01 -14.49
CA ASP A 108 -3.11 13.23 -15.04
C ASP A 108 -3.08 13.23 -16.58
N GLU A 109 -2.08 12.60 -17.19
CA GLU A 109 -2.00 12.38 -18.64
C GLU A 109 -3.07 11.38 -19.11
N GLU A 110 -3.16 10.20 -18.45
CA GLU A 110 -4.17 9.17 -18.75
C GLU A 110 -5.62 9.69 -18.60
N ALA A 111 -5.84 10.64 -17.70
CA ALA A 111 -7.14 11.29 -17.49
C ALA A 111 -7.43 12.46 -18.47
N GLY A 112 -6.58 12.71 -19.47
CA GLY A 112 -6.74 13.81 -20.45
C GLY A 112 -6.55 15.22 -19.87
N ARG A 113 -6.21 15.35 -18.58
CA ARG A 113 -6.07 16.68 -17.94
C ARG A 113 -4.91 17.48 -18.47
N LEU A 114 -3.84 16.81 -18.94
CA LEU A 114 -2.69 17.48 -19.52
C LEU A 114 -2.99 18.12 -20.87
N GLU A 115 -3.95 17.62 -21.63
CA GLU A 115 -4.42 18.23 -22.89
C GLU A 115 -5.10 19.56 -22.61
N LEU A 116 -5.97 19.62 -21.59
CA LEU A 116 -6.61 20.86 -21.14
C LEU A 116 -5.58 21.89 -20.63
N ILE A 117 -4.58 21.44 -19.88
CA ILE A 117 -3.51 22.30 -19.38
C ILE A 117 -2.57 22.73 -20.50
N GLY A 118 -2.34 21.88 -21.50
CA GLY A 118 -1.48 22.13 -22.65
C GLY A 118 -1.99 23.22 -23.60
N SER A 119 -3.30 23.55 -23.56
CA SER A 119 -3.87 24.69 -24.27
C SER A 119 -3.49 26.04 -23.63
N ALA A 120 -3.00 26.04 -22.39
CA ALA A 120 -2.51 27.22 -21.69
C ALA A 120 -0.99 27.44 -21.94
N ARG A 121 -0.45 28.57 -21.47
CA ARG A 121 1.01 28.87 -21.54
C ARG A 121 1.81 28.00 -20.59
N VAL A 122 1.82 26.67 -20.78
CA VAL A 122 2.54 25.70 -19.96
C VAL A 122 3.60 24.99 -20.81
N GLY A 123 4.82 24.96 -20.29
CA GLY A 123 5.92 24.27 -20.96
C GLY A 123 5.77 22.74 -20.93
N ARG A 124 6.19 22.06 -21.98
CA ARG A 124 6.06 20.60 -22.14
C ARG A 124 6.66 19.79 -20.96
N ARG A 125 7.69 20.32 -20.29
CA ARG A 125 8.37 19.68 -19.15
C ARG A 125 7.79 20.07 -17.79
N ALA A 126 6.94 21.08 -17.74
CA ALA A 126 6.40 21.64 -16.50
C ALA A 126 5.58 20.63 -15.66
N PRO A 127 4.72 19.75 -16.24
CA PRO A 127 3.98 18.76 -15.46
C PRO A 127 4.91 17.76 -14.75
N LEU A 128 5.89 17.21 -15.46
CA LEU A 128 6.86 16.28 -14.87
C LEU A 128 7.72 16.99 -13.81
N ALA A 129 8.19 18.20 -14.09
CA ALA A 129 8.99 19.00 -13.15
C ALA A 129 8.19 19.32 -11.88
N SER A 130 6.90 19.64 -11.99
CA SER A 130 6.05 19.91 -10.83
C SER A 130 5.82 18.66 -9.98
N ALA A 131 5.59 17.51 -10.59
CA ALA A 131 5.42 16.24 -9.90
C ALA A 131 6.68 15.83 -9.11
N ILE A 132 7.84 15.93 -9.75
CA ILE A 132 9.15 15.68 -9.11
C ILE A 132 9.38 16.69 -7.97
N GLY A 133 9.10 17.98 -8.20
CA GLY A 133 9.28 19.03 -7.20
C GLY A 133 8.43 18.84 -5.96
N VAL A 134 7.18 18.43 -6.11
CA VAL A 134 6.28 18.14 -4.97
C VAL A 134 6.77 16.93 -4.19
N ALA A 135 7.18 15.85 -4.86
CA ALA A 135 7.72 14.67 -4.18
C ALA A 135 9.05 14.98 -3.46
N ALA A 136 9.93 15.76 -4.09
CA ALA A 136 11.18 16.20 -3.48
C ALA A 136 10.93 17.07 -2.24
N LEU A 137 9.99 18.03 -2.33
CA LEU A 137 9.61 18.87 -1.20
C LEU A 137 9.09 18.03 -0.02
N ALA A 138 8.26 17.03 -0.29
CA ALA A 138 7.74 16.14 0.76
C ALA A 138 8.87 15.39 1.48
N ASN A 139 9.86 14.87 0.75
CA ASN A 139 11.01 14.16 1.34
C ASN A 139 11.92 15.11 2.13
N VAL A 140 12.13 16.34 1.65
CA VAL A 140 12.87 17.37 2.39
C VAL A 140 12.14 17.73 3.67
N VAL A 141 10.82 17.90 3.65
CA VAL A 141 10.03 18.19 4.84
C VAL A 141 10.12 17.05 5.85
N ILE A 142 10.01 15.77 5.42
CA ILE A 142 10.19 14.61 6.31
C ILE A 142 11.56 14.65 6.97
N ALA A 143 12.62 14.82 6.19
CA ALA A 143 13.98 14.88 6.72
C ALA A 143 14.15 16.06 7.70
N ALA A 144 13.69 17.25 7.36
CA ALA A 144 13.79 18.44 8.21
C ALA A 144 13.03 18.26 9.54
N VAL A 145 11.80 17.73 9.51
CA VAL A 145 11.02 17.49 10.73
C VAL A 145 11.69 16.43 11.60
N LEU A 146 12.19 15.34 11.03
CA LEU A 146 12.92 14.31 11.79
C LEU A 146 14.24 14.83 12.36
N CYS A 147 14.97 15.69 11.65
CA CYS A 147 16.18 16.35 12.16
C CYS A 147 15.92 17.18 13.42
N VAL A 148 14.70 17.67 13.61
CA VAL A 148 14.31 18.43 14.81
C VAL A 148 13.74 17.50 15.88
N VAL A 149 12.83 16.60 15.50
CA VAL A 149 12.08 15.75 16.46
C VAL A 149 12.98 14.75 17.17
N LEU A 150 13.92 14.10 16.47
CA LEU A 150 14.75 13.07 17.08
C LEU A 150 15.69 13.60 18.18
N PRO A 151 16.38 14.73 18.01
CA PRO A 151 17.16 15.33 19.11
C PRO A 151 16.28 15.77 20.29
N LEU A 152 15.07 16.28 20.05
CA LEU A 152 14.11 16.62 21.13
C LEU A 152 13.69 15.41 21.96
N LEU A 153 13.77 14.19 21.39
CA LEU A 153 13.54 12.94 22.11
C LEU A 153 14.79 12.46 22.89
N GLY A 154 15.88 13.24 22.89
CA GLY A 154 17.12 12.92 23.62
C GLY A 154 18.13 12.09 22.83
N LEU A 155 18.00 12.00 21.51
CA LEU A 155 18.97 11.29 20.67
C LEU A 155 20.11 12.23 20.22
N PRO A 156 21.34 11.72 20.03
CA PRO A 156 22.48 12.50 19.52
C PRO A 156 22.18 13.15 18.17
N ALA A 157 22.56 14.41 18.01
CA ALA A 157 22.23 15.21 16.81
C ALA A 157 22.81 14.62 15.51
N ALA A 158 24.08 14.17 15.52
CA ALA A 158 24.72 13.61 14.32
C ALA A 158 23.97 12.40 13.77
N GLY A 159 23.68 11.41 14.62
CA GLY A 159 22.91 10.23 14.21
C GLY A 159 21.47 10.54 13.84
N SER A 160 20.84 11.54 14.50
CA SER A 160 19.50 12.00 14.16
C SER A 160 19.44 12.60 12.76
N VAL A 161 20.40 13.45 12.40
CA VAL A 161 20.54 14.02 11.06
C VAL A 161 20.83 12.91 10.04
N ALA A 162 21.72 11.97 10.37
CA ALA A 162 22.05 10.85 9.48
C ALA A 162 20.82 9.99 9.17
N LEU A 163 20.01 9.63 10.18
CA LEU A 163 18.78 8.85 9.98
C LEU A 163 17.74 9.62 9.16
N SER A 164 17.55 10.90 9.47
CA SER A 164 16.60 11.75 8.77
C SER A 164 16.94 11.90 7.30
N LEU A 165 18.22 12.14 6.98
CA LEU A 165 18.71 12.25 5.62
C LEU A 165 18.68 10.88 4.90
N ALA A 166 18.97 9.77 5.59
CA ALA A 166 18.86 8.44 5.03
C ALA A 166 17.44 8.17 4.49
N ILE A 167 16.41 8.47 5.30
CA ILE A 167 15.00 8.32 4.93
C ILE A 167 14.64 9.26 3.78
N GLY A 168 14.95 10.54 3.89
CA GLY A 168 14.61 11.54 2.87
C GLY A 168 15.29 11.29 1.52
N THR A 169 16.58 10.95 1.52
CA THR A 169 17.31 10.67 0.27
C THR A 169 16.89 9.36 -0.39
N CYS A 170 16.49 8.34 0.38
CA CYS A 170 15.85 7.14 -0.16
C CYS A 170 14.56 7.50 -0.91
N GLY A 171 13.70 8.33 -0.33
CA GLY A 171 12.50 8.84 -1.01
C GLY A 171 12.82 9.64 -2.27
N LEU A 172 13.90 10.44 -2.27
CA LEU A 172 14.38 11.17 -3.46
C LEU A 172 14.86 10.20 -4.55
N ALA A 173 15.58 9.13 -4.22
CA ALA A 173 15.99 8.11 -5.19
C ALA A 173 14.77 7.47 -5.89
N PHE A 174 13.73 7.15 -5.12
CA PHE A 174 12.48 6.62 -5.68
C PHE A 174 11.64 7.68 -6.40
N THR A 175 11.83 8.97 -6.13
CA THR A 175 11.28 10.05 -6.97
C THR A 175 11.87 9.98 -8.39
N GLY A 176 13.18 9.78 -8.53
CA GLY A 176 13.84 9.57 -9.82
C GLY A 176 13.37 8.29 -10.52
N ILE A 177 13.31 7.18 -9.81
CA ILE A 177 12.82 5.89 -10.35
C ILE A 177 11.38 6.02 -10.84
N ALA A 178 10.49 6.64 -10.05
CA ALA A 178 9.10 6.85 -10.42
C ALA A 178 8.96 7.78 -11.63
N ALA A 179 9.80 8.80 -11.74
CA ALA A 179 9.83 9.69 -12.89
C ALA A 179 10.19 8.93 -14.17
N VAL A 180 11.15 8.00 -14.13
CA VAL A 180 11.54 7.13 -15.25
C VAL A 180 10.40 6.16 -15.60
N THR A 181 9.85 5.45 -14.62
CA THR A 181 8.78 4.46 -14.87
C THR A 181 7.52 5.11 -15.43
N ALA A 182 7.24 6.38 -15.06
CA ALA A 182 6.17 7.17 -15.65
C ALA A 182 6.39 7.47 -17.15
N GLN A 183 7.62 7.49 -17.65
CA GLN A 183 7.89 7.65 -19.08
C GLN A 183 7.87 6.31 -19.85
N LEU A 184 8.25 5.22 -19.18
CA LEU A 184 8.29 3.91 -19.80
C LEU A 184 6.90 3.34 -20.09
N ALA A 185 5.98 3.46 -19.14
CA ALA A 185 4.65 2.86 -19.22
C ALA A 185 3.63 3.77 -19.92
N SER A 186 2.67 3.18 -20.63
CA SER A 186 1.55 3.89 -21.26
C SER A 186 0.45 4.31 -20.27
N GLY A 187 0.30 3.59 -19.13
CA GLY A 187 -0.72 3.86 -18.10
C GLY A 187 -0.14 3.99 -16.70
N ALA A 188 -0.84 4.72 -15.83
CA ALA A 188 -0.43 4.96 -14.44
C ALA A 188 -0.36 3.67 -13.59
N ARG A 189 -1.18 2.67 -13.91
CA ARG A 189 -1.14 1.36 -13.24
C ARG A 189 0.15 0.62 -13.56
N ALA A 190 0.54 0.57 -14.82
CA ALA A 190 1.77 -0.08 -15.26
C ALA A 190 3.01 0.66 -14.72
N ALA A 191 3.02 2.00 -14.74
CA ALA A 191 4.08 2.82 -14.17
C ALA A 191 4.28 2.55 -12.67
N ARG A 192 3.17 2.49 -11.90
CA ARG A 192 3.22 2.12 -10.47
C ARG A 192 3.71 0.69 -10.26
N GLY A 193 3.24 -0.25 -11.08
CA GLY A 193 3.68 -1.64 -11.01
C GLY A 193 5.18 -1.79 -11.23
N LEU A 194 5.76 -1.10 -12.20
CA LEU A 194 7.21 -1.08 -12.44
C LEU A 194 7.97 -0.48 -11.26
N ALA A 195 7.54 0.68 -10.74
CA ALA A 195 8.19 1.34 -9.61
C ALA A 195 8.12 0.50 -8.33
N PHE A 196 6.97 -0.13 -8.04
CA PHE A 196 6.82 -1.05 -6.91
C PHE A 196 7.58 -2.35 -7.11
N GLY A 197 7.72 -2.82 -8.36
CA GLY A 197 8.60 -3.94 -8.70
C GLY A 197 10.05 -3.65 -8.31
N VAL A 198 10.57 -2.47 -8.68
CA VAL A 198 11.92 -2.03 -8.28
C VAL A 198 12.04 -1.92 -6.75
N LEU A 199 11.02 -1.34 -6.08
CA LEU A 199 11.00 -1.23 -4.61
C LEU A 199 10.99 -2.61 -3.93
N GLY A 200 10.19 -3.56 -4.45
CA GLY A 200 10.16 -4.93 -3.96
C GLY A 200 11.49 -5.66 -4.13
N VAL A 201 12.12 -5.51 -5.31
CA VAL A 201 13.46 -6.06 -5.56
C VAL A 201 14.50 -5.42 -4.64
N ALA A 202 14.42 -4.09 -4.41
CA ALA A 202 15.30 -3.39 -3.48
C ALA A 202 15.17 -3.93 -2.05
N PHE A 203 13.92 -4.15 -1.59
CA PHE A 203 13.68 -4.73 -0.27
C PHE A 203 14.23 -6.15 -0.15
N LEU A 204 13.96 -7.01 -1.15
CA LEU A 204 14.40 -8.39 -1.15
C LEU A 204 15.93 -8.52 -1.26
N ALA A 205 16.56 -7.76 -2.15
CA ALA A 205 18.01 -7.76 -2.30
C ALA A 205 18.70 -7.38 -0.98
N ARG A 206 18.26 -6.29 -0.34
CA ARG A 206 18.74 -5.89 0.99
C ARG A 206 18.49 -6.99 2.01
N ALA A 207 17.24 -7.50 2.11
CA ALA A 207 16.86 -8.48 3.09
C ALA A 207 17.67 -9.79 3.00
N VAL A 208 17.93 -10.25 1.79
CA VAL A 208 18.78 -11.42 1.53
C VAL A 208 20.25 -11.12 1.89
N GLY A 209 20.75 -9.95 1.48
CA GLY A 209 22.11 -9.52 1.79
C GLY A 209 22.40 -9.45 3.29
N ASP A 210 21.42 -9.02 4.09
CA ASP A 210 21.56 -8.85 5.55
C ASP A 210 21.38 -10.16 6.31
N SER A 211 20.48 -11.05 5.84
CA SER A 211 20.15 -12.30 6.53
C SER A 211 21.09 -13.46 6.22
N ALA A 212 21.93 -13.36 5.19
CA ALA A 212 22.74 -14.46 4.68
C ALA A 212 23.97 -14.83 5.54
N GLY A 213 24.26 -14.09 6.60
CA GLY A 213 25.36 -14.39 7.53
C GLY A 213 26.77 -14.19 6.95
N ALA A 214 27.79 -14.70 7.66
CA ALA A 214 29.18 -14.66 7.21
C ALA A 214 29.37 -15.58 6.00
N GLY A 215 29.77 -15.00 4.86
CA GLY A 215 29.94 -15.73 3.58
C GLY A 215 28.75 -15.63 2.61
N GLY A 216 27.65 -14.99 3.02
CA GLY A 216 26.52 -14.73 2.13
C GLY A 216 26.74 -13.51 1.20
N PRO A 217 25.80 -13.25 0.29
CA PRO A 217 25.92 -12.18 -0.71
C PRO A 217 25.67 -10.78 -0.12
N ALA A 218 26.49 -10.38 0.86
CA ALA A 218 26.37 -9.09 1.55
C ALA A 218 26.42 -7.87 0.60
N TRP A 219 26.96 -8.04 -0.62
CA TRP A 219 26.98 -7.01 -1.66
C TRP A 219 25.59 -6.63 -2.15
N LEU A 220 24.60 -7.50 -1.98
CA LEU A 220 23.20 -7.22 -2.37
C LEU A 220 22.61 -6.01 -1.64
N THR A 221 23.02 -5.77 -0.39
CA THR A 221 22.60 -4.59 0.39
C THR A 221 23.04 -3.28 -0.28
N TRP A 222 24.13 -3.30 -1.06
CA TRP A 222 24.67 -2.13 -1.74
C TRP A 222 24.05 -1.83 -3.12
N VAL A 223 23.27 -2.76 -3.67
CA VAL A 223 22.77 -2.63 -5.05
C VAL A 223 21.70 -1.56 -5.20
N LEU A 224 20.85 -1.36 -4.18
CA LEU A 224 19.65 -0.54 -4.30
C LEU A 224 19.41 0.37 -3.06
N PRO A 225 18.65 1.46 -3.20
CA PRO A 225 18.55 2.55 -2.23
C PRO A 225 18.14 2.16 -0.82
N LEU A 226 17.31 1.11 -0.64
CA LEU A 226 16.88 0.70 0.69
C LEU A 226 18.04 0.17 1.56
N GLY A 227 19.00 -0.53 0.97
CA GLY A 227 20.19 -0.97 1.70
C GLY A 227 21.10 0.20 2.09
N TRP A 228 21.17 1.24 1.29
CA TRP A 228 21.98 2.42 1.61
C TRP A 228 21.50 3.14 2.88
N THR A 229 20.20 3.05 3.24
CA THR A 229 19.68 3.63 4.48
C THR A 229 20.33 3.03 5.73
N GLU A 230 20.74 1.76 5.68
CA GLU A 230 21.44 1.07 6.76
C GLU A 230 22.94 1.34 6.74
N GLU A 231 23.53 1.40 5.53
CA GLU A 231 24.97 1.59 5.35
C GLU A 231 25.45 3.00 5.69
N ILE A 232 24.56 3.98 5.79
CA ILE A 232 24.84 5.29 6.39
C ILE A 232 25.20 5.13 7.87
N ARG A 233 24.77 4.06 8.54
CA ARG A 233 25.02 3.72 9.95
C ARG A 233 24.64 4.81 10.93
N PRO A 234 23.41 5.29 10.98
CA PRO A 234 22.99 6.32 11.92
C PRO A 234 23.29 5.88 13.36
N PHE A 235 23.85 6.76 14.18
CA PHE A 235 24.26 6.53 15.56
C PHE A 235 25.34 5.46 15.79
N ALA A 236 26.06 5.05 14.73
CA ALA A 236 27.06 3.98 14.77
C ALA A 236 28.30 4.28 13.91
N GLY A 237 28.78 5.51 13.94
CA GLY A 237 29.86 5.97 13.09
C GLY A 237 29.37 6.27 11.66
N GLU A 238 28.70 7.39 11.55
CA GLU A 238 27.97 7.80 10.36
C GLU A 238 28.86 7.87 9.11
N ARG A 239 28.46 7.17 8.06
CA ARG A 239 29.12 7.18 6.75
C ARG A 239 28.44 8.17 5.82
N TRP A 240 28.72 9.46 5.99
CA TRP A 240 28.08 10.54 5.25
C TRP A 240 28.20 10.44 3.72
N TRP A 241 29.30 9.86 3.21
CA TRP A 241 29.52 9.69 1.78
C TRP A 241 28.45 8.81 1.10
N VAL A 242 27.84 7.87 1.86
CA VAL A 242 26.79 6.98 1.33
C VAL A 242 25.56 7.78 0.87
N LEU A 243 25.29 8.95 1.45
CA LEU A 243 24.21 9.83 1.00
C LEU A 243 24.37 10.28 -0.46
N ALA A 244 25.59 10.29 -0.98
CA ALA A 244 25.82 10.63 -2.39
C ALA A 244 25.18 9.61 -3.35
N LEU A 245 25.04 8.33 -2.95
CA LEU A 245 24.47 7.28 -3.81
C LEU A 245 22.99 7.52 -4.14
N PRO A 246 22.07 7.68 -3.15
CA PRO A 246 20.67 7.95 -3.45
C PRO A 246 20.46 9.32 -4.12
N LEU A 247 21.28 10.33 -3.81
CA LEU A 247 21.22 11.62 -4.47
C LEU A 247 21.66 11.52 -5.94
N ALA A 248 22.75 10.81 -6.23
CA ALA A 248 23.21 10.57 -7.60
C ALA A 248 22.17 9.77 -8.41
N LEU A 249 21.58 8.71 -7.82
CA LEU A 249 20.53 7.96 -8.45
C LEU A 249 19.29 8.82 -8.73
N SER A 250 18.90 9.67 -7.77
CA SER A 250 17.80 10.63 -7.96
C SER A 250 18.08 11.57 -9.13
N ALA A 251 19.26 12.20 -9.15
CA ALA A 251 19.65 13.13 -10.21
C ALA A 251 19.73 12.44 -11.58
N ALA A 252 20.34 11.26 -11.64
CA ALA A 252 20.41 10.45 -12.86
C ALA A 252 19.01 10.04 -13.35
N GLY A 253 18.15 9.56 -12.43
CA GLY A 253 16.77 9.19 -12.74
C GLY A 253 15.94 10.37 -13.26
N VAL A 254 16.03 11.53 -12.61
CA VAL A 254 15.37 12.75 -13.06
C VAL A 254 15.89 13.20 -14.43
N GLY A 255 17.21 13.20 -14.63
CA GLY A 255 17.82 13.53 -15.92
C GLY A 255 17.36 12.60 -17.03
N LEU A 256 17.37 11.28 -16.76
CA LEU A 256 16.88 10.26 -17.69
C LEU A 256 15.38 10.45 -17.98
N ALA A 257 14.55 10.72 -16.97
CA ALA A 257 13.12 10.94 -17.16
C ALA A 257 12.85 12.15 -18.08
N PHE A 258 13.60 13.25 -17.95
CA PHE A 258 13.48 14.40 -18.87
C PHE A 258 14.00 14.08 -20.28
N ALA A 259 15.04 13.26 -20.41
CA ALA A 259 15.53 12.81 -21.71
C ALA A 259 14.48 11.91 -22.40
N LEU A 260 13.91 10.94 -21.67
CA LEU A 260 12.87 10.06 -22.20
C LEU A 260 11.60 10.84 -22.57
N ALA A 261 11.19 11.81 -21.75
CA ALA A 261 10.05 12.68 -22.06
C ALA A 261 10.20 13.51 -23.32
N ALA A 262 11.44 13.76 -23.78
CA ALA A 262 11.70 14.46 -25.03
C ALA A 262 11.43 13.60 -26.28
N HIS A 263 11.57 12.26 -26.15
CA HIS A 263 11.42 11.30 -27.23
C HIS A 263 10.06 10.57 -27.23
N ARG A 264 9.12 11.00 -26.41
CA ARG A 264 7.82 10.38 -26.22
C ARG A 264 6.69 11.33 -26.61
N ASP A 265 5.67 10.83 -27.28
CA ASP A 265 4.43 11.56 -27.53
C ASP A 265 3.51 11.56 -26.31
N TYR A 266 2.67 12.56 -26.17
CA TYR A 266 1.64 12.62 -25.14
C TYR A 266 0.68 11.42 -25.28
N GLY A 267 0.34 10.79 -24.15
CA GLY A 267 -0.53 9.60 -24.12
C GLY A 267 0.19 8.28 -24.38
N ALA A 268 1.31 8.27 -25.09
CA ALA A 268 2.09 7.05 -25.36
C ALA A 268 3.09 6.73 -24.24
N GLY A 269 3.42 5.46 -24.04
CA GLY A 269 4.58 5.01 -23.27
C GLY A 269 5.74 4.68 -24.23
N LEU A 270 6.98 4.65 -23.74
CA LEU A 270 8.12 4.15 -24.53
C LEU A 270 8.05 2.64 -24.73
N LEU A 271 7.49 1.92 -23.76
CA LEU A 271 7.18 0.50 -23.91
C LEU A 271 5.85 0.40 -24.65
N PRO A 272 5.82 -0.24 -25.85
CA PRO A 272 4.60 -0.37 -26.63
C PRO A 272 3.58 -1.21 -25.85
N ASP A 273 2.32 -0.81 -25.96
CA ASP A 273 1.22 -1.61 -25.45
C ASP A 273 1.21 -2.95 -26.22
N ARG A 274 1.19 -4.04 -25.47
CA ARG A 274 1.06 -5.34 -26.11
C ARG A 274 -0.36 -5.47 -26.66
N PRO A 275 -0.55 -5.59 -27.97
CA PRO A 275 -1.87 -5.85 -28.51
C PRO A 275 -2.38 -7.15 -27.91
N GLY A 276 -3.59 -7.11 -27.36
CA GLY A 276 -4.25 -8.30 -26.86
C GLY A 276 -4.43 -9.35 -27.95
N ARG A 277 -4.77 -10.57 -27.58
CA ARG A 277 -5.15 -11.57 -28.57
C ARG A 277 -6.36 -11.07 -29.36
N PRO A 278 -6.37 -11.19 -30.70
CA PRO A 278 -7.48 -10.69 -31.53
C PRO A 278 -8.79 -11.44 -31.25
N PHE A 279 -8.72 -12.64 -30.69
CA PHE A 279 -9.88 -13.43 -30.31
C PHE A 279 -9.94 -13.63 -28.80
N ALA A 280 -11.16 -13.61 -28.26
CA ALA A 280 -11.41 -13.91 -26.85
C ALA A 280 -10.98 -15.34 -26.52
N SER A 281 -10.33 -15.53 -25.36
CA SER A 281 -10.04 -16.87 -24.85
C SER A 281 -11.35 -17.65 -24.64
N ARG A 282 -11.34 -18.97 -24.94
CA ARG A 282 -12.49 -19.85 -24.67
C ARG A 282 -12.94 -19.86 -23.19
N LEU A 283 -12.07 -19.44 -22.28
CA LEU A 283 -12.35 -19.27 -20.86
C LEU A 283 -13.08 -17.96 -20.53
N LEU A 284 -13.06 -16.95 -21.43
CA LEU A 284 -13.73 -15.66 -21.25
C LEU A 284 -15.20 -15.74 -21.72
N ARG A 285 -16.03 -16.53 -20.98
CA ARG A 285 -17.43 -16.78 -21.33
C ARG A 285 -18.46 -16.03 -20.52
N GLY A 286 -18.04 -15.06 -19.67
CA GLY A 286 -19.00 -14.34 -18.84
C GLY A 286 -18.35 -13.36 -17.85
N PRO A 287 -19.17 -12.68 -17.02
CA PRO A 287 -18.69 -11.64 -16.13
C PRO A 287 -17.71 -12.15 -15.06
N PHE A 288 -17.84 -13.40 -14.61
CA PHE A 288 -16.94 -13.99 -13.61
C PHE A 288 -15.51 -14.15 -14.14
N SER A 289 -15.35 -14.69 -15.35
CA SER A 289 -14.03 -14.85 -15.96
C SER A 289 -13.40 -13.50 -16.32
N LEU A 290 -14.21 -12.51 -16.68
CA LEU A 290 -13.77 -11.14 -16.89
C LEU A 290 -13.27 -10.51 -15.58
N ALA A 291 -14.08 -10.59 -14.52
CA ALA A 291 -13.71 -10.05 -13.20
C ALA A 291 -12.40 -10.69 -12.67
N TRP A 292 -12.26 -12.01 -12.82
CA TRP A 292 -11.04 -12.72 -12.48
C TRP A 292 -9.83 -12.20 -13.26
N ARG A 293 -9.94 -12.10 -14.59
CA ARG A 293 -8.85 -11.60 -15.44
C ARG A 293 -8.44 -10.16 -15.10
N LEU A 294 -9.40 -9.32 -14.75
CA LEU A 294 -9.13 -7.91 -14.38
C LEU A 294 -8.41 -7.78 -13.04
N GLN A 295 -8.59 -8.74 -12.12
CA GLN A 295 -8.06 -8.69 -10.75
C GLN A 295 -6.88 -9.63 -10.50
N TRP A 296 -6.63 -10.61 -11.38
CA TRP A 296 -5.58 -11.60 -11.23
C TRP A 296 -4.20 -11.01 -10.92
N GLY A 297 -3.76 -10.00 -11.69
CA GLY A 297 -2.44 -9.39 -11.48
C GLY A 297 -2.30 -8.70 -10.11
N THR A 298 -3.37 -8.07 -9.63
CA THR A 298 -3.41 -7.47 -8.30
C THR A 298 -3.36 -8.55 -7.22
N LEU A 299 -4.15 -9.61 -7.36
CA LEU A 299 -4.16 -10.74 -6.44
C LEU A 299 -2.79 -11.44 -6.38
N ALA A 300 -2.14 -11.66 -7.52
CA ALA A 300 -0.82 -12.27 -7.58
C ALA A 300 0.25 -11.43 -6.86
N GLY A 301 0.21 -10.10 -7.01
CA GLY A 301 1.11 -9.20 -6.27
C GLY A 301 0.90 -9.28 -4.75
N TRP A 302 -0.35 -9.27 -4.30
CA TRP A 302 -0.69 -9.45 -2.88
C TRP A 302 -0.27 -10.84 -2.37
N ALA A 303 -0.52 -11.90 -3.13
CA ALA A 303 -0.16 -13.28 -2.79
C ALA A 303 1.35 -13.45 -2.61
N ALA A 304 2.15 -12.89 -3.52
CA ALA A 304 3.61 -12.90 -3.41
C ALA A 304 4.09 -12.14 -2.16
N GLY A 305 3.54 -10.95 -1.91
CA GLY A 305 3.87 -10.17 -0.71
C GLY A 305 3.50 -10.90 0.58
N TYR A 306 2.33 -11.51 0.63
CA TYR A 306 1.89 -12.33 1.77
C TYR A 306 2.80 -13.54 1.98
N ALA A 307 3.09 -14.30 0.93
CA ALA A 307 3.95 -15.47 1.02
C ALA A 307 5.32 -15.13 1.61
N ILE A 308 5.96 -14.08 1.11
CA ILE A 308 7.28 -13.65 1.58
C ILE A 308 7.20 -13.14 3.02
N LEU A 309 6.30 -12.19 3.30
CA LEU A 309 6.22 -11.54 4.61
C LEU A 309 5.91 -12.55 5.72
N PHE A 310 4.89 -13.38 5.53
CA PHE A 310 4.44 -14.29 6.56
C PHE A 310 5.34 -15.52 6.73
N ALA A 311 6.06 -15.96 5.67
CA ALA A 311 7.12 -16.96 5.82
C ALA A 311 8.26 -16.45 6.72
N VAL A 312 8.71 -15.21 6.48
CA VAL A 312 9.78 -14.58 7.27
C VAL A 312 9.35 -14.32 8.70
N CYS A 313 8.14 -13.74 8.89
CA CYS A 313 7.60 -13.50 10.23
C CYS A 313 7.40 -14.81 11.00
N GLY A 314 6.93 -15.88 10.36
CA GLY A 314 6.84 -17.21 10.96
C GLY A 314 8.21 -17.72 11.42
N ALA A 315 9.22 -17.62 10.57
CA ALA A 315 10.59 -18.02 10.90
C ALA A 315 11.21 -17.22 12.07
N ALA A 316 10.76 -15.98 12.31
CA ALA A 316 11.18 -15.16 13.44
C ALA A 316 10.65 -15.66 14.80
N GLY A 317 9.53 -16.39 14.81
CA GLY A 317 8.82 -16.78 16.02
C GLY A 317 9.66 -17.58 17.03
N LYS A 318 10.56 -18.46 16.56
CA LYS A 318 11.46 -19.21 17.45
C LYS A 318 12.41 -18.31 18.25
N GLY A 319 12.97 -17.27 17.60
CA GLY A 319 13.86 -16.32 18.26
C GLY A 319 13.15 -15.48 19.33
N ILE A 320 11.86 -15.18 19.13
CA ILE A 320 11.06 -14.42 20.11
C ILE A 320 10.86 -15.25 21.39
N GLY A 321 10.58 -16.55 21.26
CA GLY A 321 10.51 -17.45 22.43
C GLY A 321 11.80 -17.52 23.23
N GLN A 322 12.95 -17.51 22.57
CA GLN A 322 14.27 -17.54 23.20
C GLN A 322 14.64 -16.24 23.93
N LEU A 323 14.21 -15.09 23.39
CA LEU A 323 14.43 -13.76 24.01
C LEU A 323 13.84 -13.64 25.42
N VAL A 324 12.69 -14.23 25.63
CA VAL A 324 11.98 -14.17 26.91
C VAL A 324 12.55 -15.18 27.90
N GLY A 325 12.98 -16.37 27.42
CA GLY A 325 13.60 -17.41 28.28
C GLY A 325 14.99 -17.07 28.80
N SER A 326 15.65 -16.04 28.24
CA SER A 326 16.99 -15.63 28.68
C SER A 326 16.99 -14.55 29.78
N SER A 327 15.85 -13.98 30.15
CA SER A 327 15.75 -12.95 31.20
C SER A 327 15.09 -13.53 32.46
N GLY A 328 15.89 -13.97 33.42
CA GLY A 328 15.43 -14.68 34.63
C GLY A 328 14.44 -13.91 35.53
N ALA A 329 14.31 -12.60 35.39
CA ALA A 329 13.26 -11.81 36.07
C ALA A 329 11.88 -11.93 35.39
N LEU A 330 11.86 -12.06 34.06
CA LEU A 330 10.65 -12.28 33.27
C LEU A 330 10.22 -13.75 33.28
N GLU A 331 11.16 -14.70 33.42
CA GLU A 331 10.91 -16.14 33.42
C GLU A 331 9.92 -16.56 34.53
N LYS A 332 10.05 -16.00 35.75
CA LYS A 332 9.13 -16.28 36.86
C LYS A 332 7.72 -15.75 36.65
N GLU A 333 7.58 -14.56 36.07
CA GLU A 333 6.28 -13.94 35.77
C GLU A 333 5.60 -14.64 34.59
N PHE A 334 6.35 -14.99 33.54
CA PHE A 334 5.83 -15.67 32.35
C PHE A 334 5.57 -17.16 32.56
N THR A 335 6.28 -17.85 33.46
CA THR A 335 5.97 -19.24 33.82
C THR A 335 4.58 -19.35 34.45
N ARG A 336 4.13 -18.31 35.19
CA ARG A 336 2.77 -18.19 35.73
C ARG A 336 1.71 -17.99 34.64
N LEU A 337 2.08 -17.41 33.48
CA LEU A 337 1.17 -17.09 32.36
C LEU A 337 1.18 -18.15 31.25
N GLY A 338 1.78 -19.31 31.45
CA GLY A 338 1.79 -20.40 30.45
C GLY A 338 3.14 -20.60 29.73
N GLY A 339 4.21 -19.94 30.18
CA GLY A 339 5.57 -20.17 29.69
C GLY A 339 5.88 -19.64 28.29
N GLN A 340 7.00 -20.09 27.72
CA GLN A 340 7.45 -19.70 26.36
C GLN A 340 6.43 -20.00 25.26
N ALA A 341 5.66 -21.08 25.40
CA ALA A 341 4.63 -21.46 24.43
C ALA A 341 3.52 -20.42 24.31
N ALA A 342 3.09 -19.79 25.42
CA ALA A 342 2.06 -18.76 25.41
C ALA A 342 2.50 -17.51 24.64
N ILE A 343 3.78 -17.13 24.77
CA ILE A 343 4.34 -15.95 24.08
C ILE A 343 4.45 -16.18 22.58
N VAL A 344 4.92 -17.36 22.19
CA VAL A 344 5.00 -17.75 20.79
C VAL A 344 3.60 -17.79 20.18
N ASN A 345 2.63 -18.39 20.88
CA ASN A 345 1.25 -18.43 20.43
C ASN A 345 0.63 -17.02 20.30
N ALA A 346 0.89 -16.13 21.27
CA ALA A 346 0.45 -14.73 21.20
C ALA A 346 1.08 -13.99 20.02
N TYR A 347 2.36 -14.22 19.75
CA TYR A 347 3.03 -13.67 18.58
C TYR A 347 2.42 -14.18 17.27
N LEU A 348 2.25 -15.49 17.13
CA LEU A 348 1.67 -16.09 15.92
C LEU A 348 0.21 -15.65 15.72
N ALA A 349 -0.56 -15.52 16.80
CA ALA A 349 -1.92 -14.97 16.74
C ALA A 349 -1.93 -13.50 16.28
N SER A 350 -0.97 -12.70 16.76
CA SER A 350 -0.82 -11.30 16.29
C SER A 350 -0.46 -11.23 14.80
N LEU A 351 0.31 -12.17 14.28
CA LEU A 351 0.57 -12.26 12.84
C LEU A 351 -0.70 -12.57 12.04
N MET A 352 -1.55 -13.47 12.53
CA MET A 352 -2.82 -13.78 11.85
C MET A 352 -3.78 -12.59 11.86
N LEU A 353 -3.86 -11.86 12.98
CA LEU A 353 -4.59 -10.59 13.03
C LEU A 353 -4.08 -9.58 11.98
N LEU A 354 -2.75 -9.41 11.87
CA LEU A 354 -2.17 -8.53 10.84
C LEU A 354 -2.48 -9.02 9.43
N ALA A 355 -2.47 -10.34 9.21
CA ALA A 355 -2.91 -10.93 7.94
C ALA A 355 -4.39 -10.61 7.68
N GLY A 356 -5.25 -10.73 8.67
CA GLY A 356 -6.67 -10.39 8.57
C GLY A 356 -6.91 -8.92 8.19
N LEU A 357 -6.24 -8.00 8.89
CA LEU A 357 -6.32 -6.56 8.62
C LEU A 357 -5.84 -6.21 7.19
N GLY A 358 -4.72 -6.78 6.77
CA GLY A 358 -4.21 -6.60 5.40
C GLY A 358 -5.15 -7.21 4.35
N ALA A 359 -5.71 -8.39 4.62
CA ALA A 359 -6.68 -9.05 3.74
C ALA A 359 -7.99 -8.25 3.61
N ALA A 360 -8.43 -7.54 4.67
CA ALA A 360 -9.54 -6.60 4.59
C ALA A 360 -9.23 -5.43 3.64
N GLY A 361 -7.99 -4.92 3.66
CA GLY A 361 -7.54 -3.92 2.69
C GLY A 361 -7.61 -4.42 1.25
N TYR A 362 -7.16 -5.65 0.99
CA TYR A 362 -7.33 -6.30 -0.32
C TYR A 362 -8.82 -6.46 -0.68
N ALA A 363 -9.65 -6.96 0.24
CA ALA A 363 -11.08 -7.21 0.01
C ALA A 363 -11.82 -5.91 -0.38
N VAL A 364 -11.55 -4.81 0.33
CA VAL A 364 -12.08 -3.48 0.01
C VAL A 364 -11.59 -3.00 -1.36
N SER A 365 -10.29 -3.14 -1.65
CA SER A 365 -9.72 -2.78 -2.96
C SER A 365 -10.38 -3.55 -4.11
N ALA A 366 -10.61 -4.86 -3.92
CA ALA A 366 -11.26 -5.74 -4.89
C ALA A 366 -12.75 -5.39 -5.05
N ALA A 367 -13.47 -5.08 -3.96
CA ALA A 367 -14.87 -4.67 -3.99
C ALA A 367 -15.05 -3.30 -4.67
N LEU A 368 -14.19 -2.33 -4.37
CA LEU A 368 -14.21 -0.99 -4.99
C LEU A 368 -13.83 -1.00 -6.48
N ARG A 369 -13.40 -2.14 -7.03
CA ARG A 369 -13.24 -2.31 -8.47
C ARG A 369 -14.57 -2.06 -9.21
N LEU A 370 -15.70 -2.47 -8.61
CA LEU A 370 -17.03 -2.16 -9.14
C LEU A 370 -17.22 -0.67 -9.40
N ARG A 371 -16.84 0.16 -8.42
CA ARG A 371 -16.89 1.61 -8.55
C ARG A 371 -15.99 2.12 -9.67
N ALA A 372 -14.77 1.59 -9.77
CA ALA A 372 -13.84 2.01 -10.82
C ALA A 372 -14.34 1.65 -12.21
N GLU A 373 -14.94 0.46 -12.40
CA GLU A 373 -15.51 0.04 -13.67
C GLU A 373 -16.73 0.92 -14.07
N GLU A 374 -17.55 1.33 -13.08
CA GLU A 374 -18.66 2.26 -13.31
C GLU A 374 -18.16 3.67 -13.62
N THR A 375 -17.23 4.21 -12.82
CA THR A 375 -16.71 5.58 -12.99
C THR A 375 -16.00 5.79 -14.32
N ASP A 376 -15.31 4.75 -14.80
CA ASP A 376 -14.55 4.78 -16.05
C ASP A 376 -15.41 4.38 -17.27
N GLY A 377 -16.74 4.20 -17.11
CA GLY A 377 -17.67 3.83 -18.20
C GLY A 377 -17.46 2.41 -18.75
N ARG A 378 -16.62 1.59 -18.10
CA ARG A 378 -16.34 0.21 -18.56
C ARG A 378 -17.44 -0.78 -18.20
N ALA A 379 -18.33 -0.43 -17.27
CA ALA A 379 -19.50 -1.23 -16.94
C ALA A 379 -20.56 -1.18 -18.04
N ASP A 380 -20.68 -0.05 -18.77
CA ASP A 380 -21.75 0.17 -19.76
C ASP A 380 -21.79 -0.86 -20.87
N PRO A 381 -20.67 -1.19 -21.57
CA PRO A 381 -20.69 -2.23 -22.63
C PRO A 381 -21.05 -3.62 -22.09
N VAL A 382 -20.70 -3.93 -20.83
CA VAL A 382 -21.01 -5.22 -20.21
C VAL A 382 -22.50 -5.31 -19.88
N LEU A 383 -23.08 -4.22 -19.38
CA LEU A 383 -24.49 -4.13 -18.96
C LEU A 383 -25.45 -3.89 -20.13
N ALA A 384 -24.96 -3.37 -21.25
CA ALA A 384 -25.73 -3.28 -22.50
C ALA A 384 -25.97 -4.66 -23.14
N GLY A 385 -25.18 -5.66 -22.75
CA GLY A 385 -25.37 -7.06 -23.16
C GLY A 385 -26.34 -7.83 -22.25
N ALA A 386 -26.39 -9.16 -22.40
CA ALA A 386 -27.23 -10.06 -21.62
C ALA A 386 -26.74 -10.30 -20.17
N VAL A 387 -26.10 -9.31 -19.53
CA VAL A 387 -25.57 -9.42 -18.17
C VAL A 387 -26.34 -8.51 -17.22
N GLY A 388 -27.10 -9.12 -16.31
CA GLY A 388 -27.82 -8.35 -15.29
C GLY A 388 -26.88 -7.71 -14.27
N ARG A 389 -27.30 -6.56 -13.70
CA ARG A 389 -26.52 -5.77 -12.71
C ARG A 389 -26.06 -6.60 -11.50
N VAL A 390 -26.93 -7.44 -10.96
CA VAL A 390 -26.61 -8.32 -9.81
C VAL A 390 -25.53 -9.35 -10.20
N ARG A 391 -25.64 -9.96 -11.39
CA ARG A 391 -24.67 -10.95 -11.88
C ARG A 391 -23.30 -10.32 -12.10
N TRP A 392 -23.26 -9.10 -12.61
CA TRP A 392 -22.05 -8.29 -12.75
C TRP A 392 -21.46 -7.95 -11.37
N GLY A 393 -22.25 -7.42 -10.43
CA GLY A 393 -21.80 -7.12 -9.07
C GLY A 393 -21.27 -8.36 -8.36
N LEU A 394 -22.03 -9.48 -8.42
CA LEU A 394 -21.67 -10.74 -7.79
C LEU A 394 -20.33 -11.31 -8.34
N SER A 395 -20.02 -11.10 -9.61
CA SER A 395 -18.76 -11.57 -10.19
C SER A 395 -17.53 -10.94 -9.52
N HIS A 396 -17.59 -9.67 -9.16
CA HIS A 396 -16.53 -8.99 -8.43
C HIS A 396 -16.50 -9.37 -6.95
N VAL A 397 -17.65 -9.56 -6.32
CA VAL A 397 -17.78 -10.01 -4.93
C VAL A 397 -17.15 -11.40 -4.75
N VAL A 398 -17.43 -12.34 -5.66
CA VAL A 398 -16.86 -13.69 -5.63
C VAL A 398 -15.33 -13.64 -5.73
N VAL A 399 -14.78 -12.80 -6.61
CA VAL A 399 -13.32 -12.63 -6.73
C VAL A 399 -12.73 -12.01 -5.47
N ALA A 400 -13.41 -11.03 -4.85
CA ALA A 400 -12.97 -10.43 -3.59
C ALA A 400 -12.94 -11.47 -2.45
N VAL A 401 -14.01 -12.26 -2.30
CA VAL A 401 -14.10 -13.32 -1.27
C VAL A 401 -13.04 -14.40 -1.50
N ALA A 402 -12.96 -14.95 -2.71
CA ALA A 402 -12.00 -16.00 -3.04
C ALA A 402 -10.55 -15.53 -2.89
N GLY A 403 -10.25 -14.30 -3.33
CA GLY A 403 -8.93 -13.70 -3.17
C GLY A 403 -8.56 -13.46 -1.71
N THR A 404 -9.49 -12.99 -0.88
CA THR A 404 -9.28 -12.80 0.56
C THR A 404 -9.00 -14.13 1.25
N ALA A 405 -9.79 -15.17 0.97
CA ALA A 405 -9.57 -16.51 1.49
C ALA A 405 -8.21 -17.09 1.07
N LEU A 406 -7.82 -16.89 -0.20
CA LEU A 406 -6.53 -17.33 -0.70
C LEU A 406 -5.37 -16.62 0.00
N LEU A 407 -5.44 -15.30 0.22
CA LEU A 407 -4.39 -14.56 0.92
C LEU A 407 -4.23 -15.01 2.37
N LEU A 408 -5.33 -15.23 3.07
CA LEU A 408 -5.31 -15.75 4.45
C LEU A 408 -4.78 -17.18 4.52
N ALA A 409 -5.14 -18.03 3.55
CA ALA A 409 -4.57 -19.36 3.43
C ALA A 409 -3.05 -19.32 3.19
N ILE A 410 -2.58 -18.45 2.28
CA ILE A 410 -1.15 -18.24 2.03
C ILE A 410 -0.47 -17.76 3.32
N ALA A 411 -1.02 -16.77 4.02
CA ALA A 411 -0.45 -16.29 5.28
C ALA A 411 -0.31 -17.41 6.32
N GLY A 412 -1.37 -18.18 6.53
CA GLY A 412 -1.35 -19.30 7.46
C GLY A 412 -0.33 -20.37 7.08
N VAL A 413 -0.36 -20.85 5.83
CA VAL A 413 0.57 -21.87 5.33
C VAL A 413 2.02 -21.41 5.44
N THR A 414 2.32 -20.19 4.98
CA THR A 414 3.71 -19.70 4.97
C THR A 414 4.23 -19.37 6.37
N THR A 415 3.36 -18.86 7.28
CA THR A 415 3.73 -18.72 8.71
C THR A 415 4.01 -20.08 9.34
N GLY A 416 3.13 -21.06 9.10
CA GLY A 416 3.29 -22.42 9.61
C GLY A 416 4.55 -23.11 9.09
N LEU A 417 4.88 -22.93 7.80
CA LEU A 417 6.13 -23.40 7.20
C LEU A 417 7.34 -22.70 7.84
N GLY A 418 7.34 -21.36 7.89
CA GLY A 418 8.45 -20.58 8.43
C GLY A 418 8.78 -20.94 9.88
N TYR A 419 7.76 -21.07 10.72
CA TYR A 419 7.92 -21.45 12.11
C TYR A 419 8.26 -22.94 12.27
N GLY A 420 7.50 -23.83 11.62
CA GLY A 420 7.61 -25.29 11.77
C GLY A 420 8.93 -25.85 11.27
N LEU A 421 9.53 -25.30 10.21
CA LEU A 421 10.86 -25.69 9.73
C LEU A 421 11.96 -25.43 10.78
N ARG A 422 11.78 -24.45 11.66
CA ARG A 422 12.74 -24.09 12.70
C ARG A 422 12.42 -24.70 14.07
N ALA A 423 11.14 -24.90 14.39
CA ALA A 423 10.67 -25.41 15.67
C ALA A 423 10.47 -26.94 15.66
N GLY A 424 10.36 -27.55 14.47
CA GLY A 424 9.94 -28.94 14.30
C GLY A 424 8.42 -29.07 14.20
N GLY A 425 7.94 -30.23 13.72
CA GLY A 425 6.50 -30.49 13.57
C GLY A 425 5.81 -29.66 12.49
N THR A 426 6.47 -29.44 11.36
CA THR A 426 6.04 -28.54 10.27
C THR A 426 4.60 -28.81 9.81
N GLY A 427 4.20 -30.07 9.64
CA GLY A 427 2.85 -30.41 9.20
C GLY A 427 1.78 -29.96 10.18
N TRP A 428 2.02 -30.13 11.48
CA TRP A 428 1.11 -29.67 12.54
C TRP A 428 0.96 -28.15 12.52
N TRP A 429 2.10 -27.42 12.44
CA TRP A 429 2.07 -25.96 12.40
C TRP A 429 1.39 -25.42 11.16
N VAL A 430 1.62 -26.02 9.99
CA VAL A 430 0.96 -25.59 8.75
C VAL A 430 -0.56 -25.75 8.85
N SER A 431 -1.07 -26.89 9.34
CA SER A 431 -2.52 -27.09 9.48
C SER A 431 -3.16 -26.15 10.49
N HIS A 432 -2.51 -25.91 11.65
CA HIS A 432 -3.03 -25.04 12.70
C HIS A 432 -2.99 -23.57 12.29
N MET A 433 -1.91 -23.13 11.63
CA MET A 433 -1.78 -21.75 11.15
C MET A 433 -2.67 -21.47 9.94
N LEU A 434 -2.93 -22.46 9.08
CA LEU A 434 -3.94 -22.35 8.03
C LEU A 434 -5.32 -22.12 8.63
N GLY A 435 -5.69 -22.88 9.65
CA GLY A 435 -6.96 -22.69 10.37
C GLY A 435 -7.05 -21.33 11.05
N ALA A 436 -5.96 -20.89 11.70
CA ALA A 436 -5.88 -19.58 12.34
C ALA A 436 -6.01 -18.42 11.33
N GLY A 437 -5.35 -18.53 10.17
CA GLY A 437 -5.48 -17.54 9.09
C GLY A 437 -6.91 -17.48 8.53
N LEU A 438 -7.52 -18.63 8.26
CA LEU A 438 -8.89 -18.68 7.75
C LEU A 438 -9.93 -18.23 8.77
N ALA A 439 -9.65 -18.30 10.08
CA ALA A 439 -10.52 -17.75 11.10
C ALA A 439 -10.68 -16.22 11.03
N GLU A 440 -9.72 -15.51 10.44
CA GLU A 440 -9.81 -14.06 10.20
C GLU A 440 -10.71 -13.69 9.01
N LEU A 441 -11.10 -14.68 8.17
CA LEU A 441 -11.87 -14.44 6.95
C LEU A 441 -13.21 -13.75 7.21
N PRO A 442 -14.06 -14.19 8.16
CA PRO A 442 -15.34 -13.53 8.39
C PRO A 442 -15.21 -12.06 8.75
N ALA A 443 -14.23 -11.70 9.58
CA ALA A 443 -13.98 -10.31 9.97
C ALA A 443 -13.55 -9.44 8.78
N ALA A 444 -12.65 -9.94 7.93
CA ALA A 444 -12.24 -9.26 6.71
C ALA A 444 -13.41 -9.07 5.73
N LEU A 445 -14.31 -10.08 5.64
CA LEU A 445 -15.50 -10.02 4.79
C LEU A 445 -16.57 -9.07 5.32
N VAL A 446 -16.66 -8.80 6.63
CA VAL A 446 -17.53 -7.74 7.18
C VAL A 446 -17.11 -6.39 6.63
N ILE A 447 -15.81 -6.08 6.65
CA ILE A 447 -15.29 -4.82 6.09
C ILE A 447 -15.55 -4.74 4.57
N ALA A 448 -15.37 -5.83 3.83
CA ALA A 448 -15.73 -5.90 2.42
C ALA A 448 -17.25 -5.71 2.20
N GLY A 449 -18.07 -6.30 3.07
CA GLY A 449 -19.52 -6.14 3.08
C GLY A 449 -19.94 -4.69 3.24
N VAL A 450 -19.30 -3.95 4.14
CA VAL A 450 -19.49 -2.49 4.29
C VAL A 450 -19.18 -1.77 2.97
N ALA A 451 -18.06 -2.12 2.31
CA ALA A 451 -17.69 -1.51 1.03
C ALA A 451 -18.74 -1.76 -0.06
N ILE A 452 -19.27 -2.98 -0.14
CA ILE A 452 -20.30 -3.37 -1.12
C ILE A 452 -21.63 -2.69 -0.78
N ALA A 453 -22.03 -2.65 0.50
CA ALA A 453 -23.24 -1.99 0.96
C ALA A 453 -23.23 -0.50 0.62
N VAL A 454 -22.14 0.19 0.98
CA VAL A 454 -22.00 1.63 0.72
C VAL A 454 -21.90 1.91 -0.78
N PHE A 455 -21.23 1.06 -1.57
CA PHE A 455 -21.22 1.20 -3.03
C PHE A 455 -22.61 1.08 -3.63
N GLY A 456 -23.43 0.14 -3.16
CA GLY A 456 -24.81 -0.02 -3.63
C GLY A 456 -25.71 1.16 -3.28
N LEU A 457 -25.60 1.69 -2.05
CA LEU A 457 -26.48 2.72 -1.51
C LEU A 457 -25.99 4.15 -1.83
N LEU A 458 -24.68 4.42 -1.65
CA LEU A 458 -24.06 5.75 -1.68
C LEU A 458 -22.75 5.72 -2.47
N PRO A 459 -22.76 5.51 -3.79
CA PRO A 459 -21.55 5.29 -4.60
C PRO A 459 -20.54 6.44 -4.53
N GLY A 460 -21.02 7.69 -4.36
CA GLY A 460 -20.16 8.87 -4.30
C GLY A 460 -19.14 8.83 -3.15
N VAL A 461 -19.54 8.34 -1.98
CA VAL A 461 -18.71 8.29 -0.76
C VAL A 461 -18.13 6.90 -0.49
N SER A 462 -18.45 5.90 -1.30
CA SER A 462 -18.12 4.49 -1.03
C SER A 462 -16.61 4.25 -0.80
N ALA A 463 -15.74 4.89 -1.58
CA ALA A 463 -14.30 4.75 -1.38
C ALA A 463 -13.83 5.34 -0.05
N ALA A 464 -14.31 6.54 0.31
CA ALA A 464 -13.92 7.19 1.56
C ALA A 464 -14.36 6.35 2.77
N VAL A 465 -15.65 5.96 2.83
CA VAL A 465 -16.19 5.16 3.93
C VAL A 465 -15.49 3.80 4.06
N SER A 466 -15.27 3.11 2.94
CA SER A 466 -14.62 1.79 2.95
C SER A 466 -13.20 1.83 3.47
N TRP A 467 -12.38 2.80 3.02
CA TRP A 467 -11.02 2.95 3.52
C TRP A 467 -10.96 3.48 4.94
N THR A 468 -11.93 4.30 5.37
CA THR A 468 -12.06 4.71 6.77
C THR A 468 -12.38 3.51 7.66
N ALA A 469 -13.24 2.58 7.23
CA ALA A 469 -13.54 1.36 7.97
C ALA A 469 -12.28 0.48 8.14
N VAL A 470 -11.46 0.32 7.09
CA VAL A 470 -10.16 -0.37 7.20
C VAL A 470 -9.23 0.36 8.18
N GLY A 471 -9.08 1.68 8.02
CA GLY A 471 -8.21 2.48 8.88
C GLY A 471 -8.63 2.43 10.35
N LEU A 472 -9.94 2.47 10.62
CA LEU A 472 -10.50 2.34 11.97
C LEU A 472 -10.23 0.94 12.55
N ALA A 473 -10.44 -0.13 11.78
CA ALA A 473 -10.13 -1.48 12.22
C ALA A 473 -8.64 -1.63 12.56
N VAL A 474 -7.74 -1.10 11.73
CA VAL A 474 -6.29 -1.07 12.01
C VAL A 474 -5.98 -0.27 13.27
N ALA A 475 -6.53 0.94 13.40
CA ALA A 475 -6.29 1.81 14.55
C ALA A 475 -6.76 1.17 15.86
N LEU A 476 -7.96 0.61 15.89
CA LEU A 476 -8.53 -0.03 17.09
C LEU A 476 -7.73 -1.26 17.52
N ASN A 477 -7.32 -2.11 16.57
CA ASN A 477 -6.61 -3.34 16.92
C ASN A 477 -5.13 -3.13 17.28
N ILE A 478 -4.45 -2.15 16.65
CA ILE A 478 -3.03 -1.88 16.91
C ILE A 478 -2.85 -0.94 18.10
N PHE A 479 -3.60 0.16 18.15
CA PHE A 479 -3.40 1.22 19.14
C PHE A 479 -4.41 1.18 20.28
N GLY A 480 -5.60 0.62 20.07
CA GLY A 480 -6.68 0.67 21.04
C GLY A 480 -6.34 0.05 22.40
N GLN A 481 -5.60 -1.06 22.41
CA GLN A 481 -5.13 -1.69 23.64
C GLN A 481 -4.01 -0.87 24.33
N VAL A 482 -3.13 -0.25 23.54
CA VAL A 482 -2.03 0.59 24.05
C VAL A 482 -2.56 1.86 24.74
N ILE A 483 -3.63 2.45 24.18
CA ILE A 483 -4.29 3.66 24.70
C ILE A 483 -5.33 3.31 25.78
N GLN A 484 -5.53 2.02 26.08
CA GLN A 484 -6.49 1.51 27.05
C GLN A 484 -7.93 1.96 26.77
N LEU A 485 -8.36 1.90 25.50
CA LEU A 485 -9.73 2.18 25.11
C LEU A 485 -10.69 1.19 25.78
N SER A 486 -11.88 1.69 26.11
CA SER A 486 -12.95 0.87 26.69
C SER A 486 -13.35 -0.27 25.75
N HIS A 487 -13.73 -1.41 26.33
CA HIS A 487 -14.07 -2.63 25.56
C HIS A 487 -15.13 -2.38 24.48
N TRP A 488 -16.16 -1.60 24.78
CA TRP A 488 -17.22 -1.29 23.82
C TRP A 488 -16.71 -0.53 22.56
N VAL A 489 -15.64 0.26 22.68
CA VAL A 489 -15.00 0.93 21.53
C VAL A 489 -14.18 -0.07 20.72
N LEU A 490 -13.47 -0.98 21.39
CA LEU A 490 -12.71 -2.03 20.72
C LEU A 490 -13.63 -3.00 19.96
N ASP A 491 -14.80 -3.28 20.52
CA ASP A 491 -15.80 -4.20 19.95
C ASP A 491 -16.48 -3.66 18.67
N ILE A 492 -16.26 -2.39 18.31
CA ILE A 492 -16.63 -1.87 16.99
C ILE A 492 -15.85 -2.58 15.88
N SER A 493 -14.64 -3.05 16.16
CA SER A 493 -13.85 -3.78 15.16
C SER A 493 -14.32 -5.24 15.05
N PRO A 494 -14.60 -5.75 13.84
CA PRO A 494 -14.96 -7.17 13.68
C PRO A 494 -13.83 -8.12 14.09
N PHE A 495 -12.58 -7.65 14.09
CA PHE A 495 -11.41 -8.46 14.42
C PHE A 495 -11.26 -8.74 15.92
N THR A 496 -11.89 -7.97 16.81
CA THR A 496 -11.89 -8.23 18.25
C THR A 496 -12.72 -9.47 18.61
N HIS A 497 -13.64 -9.86 17.75
CA HIS A 497 -14.52 -11.03 17.94
C HIS A 497 -13.93 -12.34 17.36
N VAL A 498 -12.78 -12.26 16.67
CA VAL A 498 -12.09 -13.44 16.15
C VAL A 498 -11.30 -14.13 17.28
N PRO A 499 -11.41 -15.47 17.45
CA PRO A 499 -10.62 -16.19 18.43
C PRO A 499 -9.11 -16.05 18.13
N ARG A 500 -8.31 -15.75 19.17
CA ARG A 500 -6.85 -15.60 19.04
C ARG A 500 -6.17 -16.95 18.87
N LEU A 501 -5.96 -17.39 17.64
CA LEU A 501 -5.34 -18.66 17.28
C LEU A 501 -3.91 -18.46 16.75
N PRO A 502 -2.94 -19.33 17.08
CA PRO A 502 -3.03 -20.50 17.96
C PRO A 502 -3.01 -20.10 19.44
N GLY A 503 -3.53 -20.96 20.32
CA GLY A 503 -3.49 -20.81 21.80
C GLY A 503 -4.83 -20.46 22.44
N GLY A 504 -5.80 -19.95 21.69
CA GLY A 504 -7.18 -19.73 22.15
C GLY A 504 -8.09 -20.92 21.86
N THR A 505 -9.26 -20.95 22.52
CA THR A 505 -10.32 -21.91 22.21
C THR A 505 -11.07 -21.49 20.95
N VAL A 506 -11.27 -22.43 20.03
CA VAL A 506 -12.06 -22.17 18.82
C VAL A 506 -13.54 -22.13 19.21
N SER A 507 -14.18 -20.96 19.09
CA SER A 507 -15.63 -20.83 19.18
C SER A 507 -16.20 -20.50 17.81
N ALA A 508 -17.13 -21.33 17.33
CA ALA A 508 -17.76 -21.14 16.03
C ALA A 508 -18.78 -19.99 16.02
N SER A 509 -19.41 -19.71 17.18
CA SER A 509 -20.50 -18.73 17.28
C SER A 509 -20.11 -17.32 16.79
N PRO A 510 -19.01 -16.67 17.24
CA PRO A 510 -18.62 -15.35 16.75
C PRO A 510 -18.31 -15.36 15.24
N LEU A 511 -17.66 -16.41 14.74
CA LEU A 511 -17.32 -16.52 13.32
C LEU A 511 -18.56 -16.64 12.43
N LEU A 512 -19.56 -17.40 12.87
CA LEU A 512 -20.86 -17.52 12.17
C LEU A 512 -21.62 -16.20 12.17
N TRP A 513 -21.63 -15.46 13.28
CA TRP A 513 -22.24 -14.13 13.35
C TRP A 513 -21.57 -13.13 12.43
N LEU A 514 -20.23 -13.09 12.41
CA LEU A 514 -19.49 -12.24 11.48
C LEU A 514 -19.76 -12.62 10.02
N ALA A 515 -19.81 -13.92 9.72
CA ALA A 515 -20.14 -14.41 8.38
C ALA A 515 -21.58 -14.00 7.98
N ALA A 516 -22.55 -14.16 8.87
CA ALA A 516 -23.93 -13.74 8.64
C ALA A 516 -24.01 -12.22 8.39
N LEU A 517 -23.32 -11.42 9.21
CA LEU A 517 -23.25 -9.97 9.04
C LEU A 517 -22.63 -9.59 7.68
N ALA A 518 -21.54 -10.25 7.27
CA ALA A 518 -20.92 -10.03 5.97
C ALA A 518 -21.87 -10.33 4.80
N VAL A 519 -22.63 -11.43 4.90
CA VAL A 519 -23.65 -11.80 3.90
C VAL A 519 -24.78 -10.79 3.85
N VAL A 520 -25.28 -10.33 5.00
CA VAL A 520 -26.34 -9.30 5.06
C VAL A 520 -25.86 -8.00 4.43
N LEU A 521 -24.67 -7.51 4.79
CA LEU A 521 -24.09 -6.28 4.23
C LEU A 521 -23.84 -6.40 2.72
N GLY A 522 -23.22 -7.49 2.28
CA GLY A 522 -23.01 -7.75 0.86
C GLY A 522 -24.30 -7.88 0.07
N GLY A 523 -25.30 -8.59 0.65
CA GLY A 523 -26.63 -8.76 0.07
C GLY A 523 -27.39 -7.44 -0.08
N THR A 524 -27.36 -6.59 0.95
CA THR A 524 -28.01 -5.26 0.88
C THR A 524 -27.39 -4.40 -0.20
N GLY A 525 -26.05 -4.41 -0.35
CA GLY A 525 -25.36 -3.68 -1.42
C GLY A 525 -25.74 -4.18 -2.81
N LEU A 526 -25.79 -5.49 -3.02
CA LEU A 526 -26.22 -6.08 -4.30
C LEU A 526 -27.72 -5.83 -4.60
N ALA A 527 -28.57 -5.86 -3.58
CA ALA A 527 -29.98 -5.53 -3.72
C ALA A 527 -30.19 -4.05 -4.08
N ALA A 528 -29.42 -3.14 -3.46
CA ALA A 528 -29.44 -1.72 -3.80
C ALA A 528 -28.94 -1.47 -5.23
N LEU A 529 -27.88 -2.18 -5.67
CA LEU A 529 -27.36 -2.11 -7.03
C LEU A 529 -28.40 -2.50 -8.09
N ARG A 530 -29.31 -3.44 -7.77
CA ARG A 530 -30.41 -3.82 -8.65
C ARG A 530 -31.37 -2.67 -8.94
N ARG A 531 -31.62 -1.80 -7.94
CA ARG A 531 -32.62 -0.72 -8.00
C ARG A 531 -32.06 0.61 -8.48
N ARG A 532 -30.73 0.77 -8.44
CA ARG A 532 -30.04 2.02 -8.76
C ARG A 532 -29.82 2.16 -10.27
N ASP A 533 -29.94 3.38 -10.79
CA ASP A 533 -29.48 3.70 -12.14
C ASP A 533 -27.98 3.87 -12.17
N ILE A 534 -27.31 3.15 -13.08
CA ILE A 534 -25.87 3.16 -13.26
C ILE A 534 -25.54 4.34 -14.19
N GLY A 535 -24.52 5.13 -13.81
CA GLY A 535 -24.11 6.33 -14.56
C GLY A 535 -24.71 7.65 -14.08
N SER A 536 -25.87 7.67 -13.40
CA SER A 536 -26.50 8.92 -12.92
C SER A 536 -25.83 9.53 -11.67
N ALA A 537 -25.06 8.75 -10.92
CA ALA A 537 -24.44 9.20 -9.68
C ALA A 537 -23.16 10.01 -9.86
N LEU A 538 -22.68 10.19 -11.09
CA LEU A 538 -21.42 10.87 -11.42
C LEU A 538 -21.63 12.30 -11.92
N SER A 539 -22.85 12.67 -12.32
CA SER A 539 -23.22 14.06 -12.59
C SER A 539 -23.52 14.77 -11.26
N GLY A 540 -22.49 15.19 -10.56
CA GLY A 540 -22.60 16.15 -9.44
C GLY A 540 -23.06 17.55 -9.92
N PHE A 541 -23.54 17.67 -11.15
CA PHE A 541 -24.31 18.79 -11.63
C PHE A 541 -25.79 18.41 -11.57
N PRO A 542 -26.63 19.20 -10.89
CA PRO A 542 -28.07 19.07 -11.08
C PRO A 542 -28.33 19.14 -12.58
N ALA A 543 -29.01 18.13 -13.13
CA ALA A 543 -29.45 18.15 -14.49
C ALA A 543 -30.20 19.48 -14.70
N LEU A 544 -29.63 20.36 -15.49
CA LEU A 544 -30.36 21.56 -15.91
C LEU A 544 -31.69 21.06 -16.52
N PRO A 545 -32.84 21.56 -16.07
CA PRO A 545 -34.10 21.15 -16.63
C PRO A 545 -34.03 21.45 -18.13
N VAL A 546 -34.04 20.40 -18.94
CA VAL A 546 -34.28 20.55 -20.38
C VAL A 546 -35.67 21.16 -20.47
N SER A 547 -35.70 22.49 -20.54
CA SER A 547 -36.93 23.22 -20.86
C SER A 547 -37.42 22.64 -22.18
N ARG A 548 -38.57 22.01 -22.10
CA ARG A 548 -39.34 21.59 -23.28
C ARG A 548 -39.52 22.82 -24.18
N PHE A 549 -38.72 22.91 -25.20
CA PHE A 549 -39.09 23.71 -26.38
C PHE A 549 -40.18 22.95 -27.11
N SER A 550 -41.41 23.01 -26.57
CA SER A 550 -42.65 22.76 -27.27
C SER A 550 -43.28 24.13 -27.46
N GLY A 551 -43.06 24.70 -28.60
CA GLY A 551 -43.64 25.98 -28.95
C GLY A 551 -43.61 26.14 -30.48
N GLY A 552 -44.66 25.74 -31.10
CA GLY A 552 -45.31 26.00 -32.32
C GLY A 552 -44.83 27.20 -33.13
N GLY A 553 -44.77 27.02 -34.43
CA GLY A 553 -44.54 28.07 -35.39
C GLY A 553 -44.17 27.50 -36.75
N ARG A 554 -45.17 26.98 -37.48
CA ARG A 554 -45.10 26.89 -38.93
C ARG A 554 -44.67 28.25 -39.45
N ARG A 555 -43.55 28.33 -40.14
CA ARG A 555 -43.36 29.34 -41.24
C ARG A 555 -42.79 28.58 -42.42
N GLU A 556 -43.56 28.64 -43.45
CA GLU A 556 -43.29 28.22 -44.81
C GLU A 556 -42.06 28.96 -45.32
N ASP A 557 -41.08 28.21 -45.83
CA ASP A 557 -40.03 28.76 -46.68
C ASP A 557 -40.40 28.62 -48.13
N PRO A 558 -40.45 29.74 -48.87
CA PRO A 558 -40.50 29.69 -50.32
C PRO A 558 -39.11 30.05 -50.85
N LEU A 559 -38.32 29.08 -51.26
CA LEU A 559 -37.25 29.27 -52.27
C LEU A 559 -36.61 27.90 -52.62
N ILE A 560 -37.39 27.15 -53.42
CA ILE A 560 -36.80 26.16 -54.33
C ILE A 560 -36.81 26.84 -55.72
N GLY A 561 -35.64 27.11 -56.24
CA GLY A 561 -35.46 27.53 -57.60
C GLY A 561 -33.99 27.83 -57.93
N ALA A 562 -33.50 27.13 -58.88
CA ALA A 562 -32.34 27.39 -59.72
C ALA A 562 -30.93 27.03 -59.12
N ALA A 563 -30.41 25.93 -59.60
CA ALA A 563 -29.14 25.90 -60.34
C ALA A 563 -28.83 24.46 -60.78
N GLY A 564 -29.36 24.05 -61.88
CA GLY A 564 -28.70 23.08 -62.76
C GLY A 564 -27.65 23.82 -63.59
N ALA A 565 -26.69 23.09 -64.08
CA ALA A 565 -25.61 23.38 -65.01
C ALA A 565 -24.27 23.87 -64.42
N LEU A 566 -23.33 23.00 -64.49
CA LEU A 566 -22.07 23.04 -65.22
C LEU A 566 -21.02 22.15 -64.51
N ARG A 567 -20.78 21.05 -65.23
CA ARG A 567 -19.54 20.25 -65.40
C ARG A 567 -18.82 19.72 -64.16
#